data_8a44d42b6c224b6acb284ecb19d104cd
#
_entry.id   8a44d42b6c224b6acb284ecb19d104cd
#
_cell.length_a   1.000
_cell.length_b   1.000
_cell.length_c   1.000
_cell.angle_alpha   90.00
_cell.angle_beta   90.00
_cell.angle_gamma   90.00
#
_symmetry.space_group_name_H-M   'P 1'
#
loop_
_entity.id
_entity.type
_entity.pdbx_description
1 polymer ?
#
loop_
_entity_poly.entity_id
_entity_poly.type
_entity_poly.pdbx_seq_one_letter_code
_entity_poly.pdbx_strand_id
1 'polypeptide(L)'
;MRGRYAAKDGSVEYDGEWRGDYRHGRGKFAAVGSYKYIGQWRDDLRHGRGKCELATGSTYDGEWRDDQYHGKGVLKTATFEYVGDFEGGRRKGQGVCKFTDLGEEYRGAFDEDAENGKGKRLYADGTIYQGEWCDGKRHGKGACTYANGDEYQGEWVRDERHGYGVCVFADGTKYRGEWERDCWCQSTAEPAFTKVFGPGVVKARAGEASMIGIEARDELKNKRLSGGDIFTVKLTHVDSMETDDELVEYGTVTDNGDGTYVAYYTCTVAGAYQCEVIIGNDEQCGNSPYDVVVEPARASAKHCVVEGDGTRRAAVSQRASFTIKARDEFDNDVFGNLSEQLPLQISVTDVNGHEIKTKDGVKIEDDGRGRFVASYEPVEDGFYRLVVSCRDVLMGSSPYALRVHASSHESKMPSGDARVPEGSIAPVPNDLARDWEIIAKADFTRDGDGFGWDTESEDEETAEDKAIRENPDVAVITNYEDLYKVGRLQKRMKEKRAEEQAKKLADMKAKLEVLSVARSESATVENTSARAASSLKDVD
;
A
#
# COMPACT_ATOMS: atom_id res chain seq x y z
N MET A 1 -64.01 -3.53 -53.12
CA MET A 1 -63.99 -4.53 -54.23
C MET A 1 -62.69 -5.27 -54.19
N ARG A 2 -62.63 -6.55 -54.49
CA ARG A 2 -61.36 -7.30 -54.58
C ARG A 2 -61.00 -7.49 -56.06
N GLY A 3 -59.73 -7.26 -56.40
CA GLY A 3 -59.21 -7.37 -57.76
C GLY A 3 -57.72 -7.66 -57.85
N ARG A 4 -57.27 -8.13 -59.03
CA ARG A 4 -55.86 -8.36 -59.33
C ARG A 4 -55.43 -7.40 -60.43
N TYR A 5 -54.30 -6.77 -60.20
CA TYR A 5 -53.58 -5.96 -61.20
C TYR A 5 -52.21 -6.62 -61.46
N ALA A 6 -51.84 -6.68 -62.73
CA ALA A 6 -50.49 -7.08 -63.12
C ALA A 6 -50.03 -6.16 -64.27
N ALA A 7 -48.83 -5.63 -64.19
CA ALA A 7 -48.18 -4.88 -65.25
C ALA A 7 -47.93 -5.83 -66.45
N LYS A 8 -47.97 -5.31 -67.66
CA LYS A 8 -47.82 -6.12 -68.90
C LYS A 8 -46.46 -6.78 -69.01
N ASP A 9 -45.46 -6.18 -68.42
CA ASP A 9 -44.07 -6.68 -68.38
C ASP A 9 -43.78 -7.60 -67.17
N GLY A 10 -44.79 -7.85 -66.32
CA GLY A 10 -44.67 -8.67 -65.13
C GLY A 10 -43.87 -8.01 -63.98
N SER A 11 -43.49 -6.76 -64.12
CA SER A 11 -42.64 -6.06 -63.13
C SER A 11 -43.35 -5.77 -61.83
N VAL A 12 -44.69 -5.62 -61.85
CA VAL A 12 -45.51 -5.29 -60.68
C VAL A 12 -46.78 -6.11 -60.65
N GLU A 13 -47.14 -6.67 -59.51
CA GLU A 13 -48.39 -7.36 -59.29
C GLU A 13 -49.06 -6.87 -57.96
N TYR A 14 -50.40 -6.73 -57.99
CA TYR A 14 -51.19 -6.54 -56.78
C TYR A 14 -52.44 -7.44 -56.82
N ASP A 15 -52.68 -8.16 -55.71
CA ASP A 15 -53.89 -8.96 -55.51
C ASP A 15 -54.52 -8.57 -54.17
N GLY A 16 -55.61 -7.86 -54.17
CA GLY A 16 -56.20 -7.36 -52.94
C GLY A 16 -57.48 -6.56 -53.11
N GLU A 17 -57.79 -5.83 -52.05
CA GLU A 17 -58.99 -4.97 -52.00
C GLU A 17 -58.68 -3.59 -52.59
N TRP A 18 -59.67 -3.03 -53.26
CA TRP A 18 -59.60 -1.74 -53.95
C TRP A 18 -60.76 -0.83 -53.47
N ARG A 19 -60.45 0.47 -53.37
CA ARG A 19 -61.44 1.54 -53.17
C ARG A 19 -61.28 2.58 -54.26
N GLY A 20 -62.23 2.54 -55.25
CA GLY A 20 -61.96 3.22 -56.51
C GLY A 20 -60.77 2.62 -57.21
N ASP A 21 -59.84 3.47 -57.65
CA ASP A 21 -58.60 3.07 -58.32
C ASP A 21 -57.43 2.91 -57.40
N TYR A 22 -57.64 3.03 -56.05
CA TYR A 22 -56.62 2.95 -55.04
C TYR A 22 -56.55 1.59 -54.35
N ARG A 23 -55.37 1.05 -54.09
CA ARG A 23 -55.20 -0.15 -53.23
C ARG A 23 -55.71 0.20 -51.83
N HIS A 24 -56.60 -0.64 -51.31
CA HIS A 24 -57.24 -0.40 -50.02
C HIS A 24 -57.44 -1.73 -49.32
N GLY A 25 -57.70 -1.74 -47.99
CA GLY A 25 -57.98 -2.98 -47.25
C GLY A 25 -56.77 -3.96 -47.30
N ARG A 26 -57.00 -5.26 -47.41
CA ARG A 26 -55.98 -6.29 -47.46
C ARG A 26 -55.53 -6.62 -48.87
N GLY A 27 -54.18 -6.70 -49.07
CA GLY A 27 -53.65 -7.05 -50.38
C GLY A 27 -52.20 -7.58 -50.32
N LYS A 28 -51.83 -8.27 -51.40
CA LYS A 28 -50.48 -8.72 -51.69
C LYS A 28 -49.94 -7.91 -52.84
N PHE A 29 -48.76 -7.37 -52.66
CA PHE A 29 -48.02 -6.59 -53.68
C PHE A 29 -46.67 -7.21 -53.92
N ALA A 30 -46.24 -7.28 -55.14
CA ALA A 30 -44.87 -7.67 -55.51
C ALA A 30 -44.38 -6.76 -56.65
N ALA A 31 -43.17 -6.19 -56.43
CA ALA A 31 -42.40 -5.49 -57.47
C ALA A 31 -41.07 -6.19 -57.61
N VAL A 32 -40.81 -6.69 -58.82
CA VAL A 32 -39.58 -7.42 -59.15
C VAL A 32 -38.36 -6.52 -58.93
N GLY A 33 -37.37 -7.02 -58.20
CA GLY A 33 -36.13 -6.24 -57.90
C GLY A 33 -36.32 -5.10 -56.87
N SER A 34 -37.50 -4.95 -56.25
CA SER A 34 -37.78 -3.92 -55.26
C SER A 34 -38.27 -4.52 -53.91
N TYR A 35 -39.55 -4.84 -53.79
CA TYR A 35 -40.08 -5.43 -52.56
C TYR A 35 -41.33 -6.24 -52.79
N LYS A 36 -41.64 -7.12 -51.84
CA LYS A 36 -42.94 -7.79 -51.68
C LYS A 36 -43.56 -7.31 -50.38
N TYR A 37 -44.91 -7.06 -50.45
CA TYR A 37 -45.67 -6.66 -49.26
C TYR A 37 -46.98 -7.45 -49.19
N ILE A 38 -47.28 -7.92 -47.99
CA ILE A 38 -48.56 -8.58 -47.67
C ILE A 38 -49.09 -7.91 -46.43
N GLY A 39 -50.21 -7.19 -46.57
CA GLY A 39 -50.72 -6.44 -45.43
C GLY A 39 -51.90 -5.56 -45.82
N GLN A 40 -52.12 -4.57 -44.97
CA GLN A 40 -53.19 -3.60 -45.12
C GLN A 40 -52.75 -2.39 -45.92
N TRP A 41 -53.64 -1.84 -46.69
CA TRP A 41 -53.44 -0.69 -47.56
C TRP A 41 -54.50 0.38 -47.28
N ARG A 42 -54.13 1.62 -47.39
CA ARG A 42 -55.02 2.77 -47.33
C ARG A 42 -54.61 3.78 -48.40
N ASP A 43 -55.50 3.95 -49.43
CA ASP A 43 -55.31 4.93 -50.48
C ASP A 43 -53.91 4.86 -51.13
N ASP A 44 -53.53 3.63 -51.60
CA ASP A 44 -52.25 3.24 -52.20
C ASP A 44 -51.03 3.19 -51.25
N LEU A 45 -51.17 3.56 -50.00
CA LEU A 45 -50.08 3.51 -49.01
C LEU A 45 -50.20 2.27 -48.11
N ARG A 46 -49.08 1.66 -47.76
CA ARG A 46 -49.04 0.60 -46.72
C ARG A 46 -49.55 1.17 -45.40
N HIS A 47 -50.47 0.49 -44.78
CA HIS A 47 -51.11 0.96 -43.56
C HIS A 47 -51.51 -0.23 -42.68
N GLY A 48 -51.74 -0.01 -41.37
CA GLY A 48 -52.12 -1.08 -40.46
C GLY A 48 -51.07 -2.16 -40.36
N ARG A 49 -51.44 -3.44 -40.28
CA ARG A 49 -50.45 -4.53 -40.15
C ARG A 49 -50.06 -5.10 -41.51
N GLY A 50 -48.75 -5.36 -41.65
CA GLY A 50 -48.22 -5.97 -42.86
C GLY A 50 -46.75 -6.40 -42.78
N LYS A 51 -46.43 -7.36 -43.65
CA LYS A 51 -45.07 -7.87 -43.81
C LYS A 51 -44.49 -7.41 -45.14
N CYS A 52 -43.31 -6.84 -45.09
CA CYS A 52 -42.53 -6.42 -46.26
C CYS A 52 -41.23 -7.22 -46.34
N GLU A 53 -40.89 -7.63 -47.54
CA GLU A 53 -39.58 -8.24 -47.89
C GLU A 53 -38.95 -7.40 -49.00
N LEU A 54 -37.80 -6.81 -48.70
CA LEU A 54 -37.02 -5.99 -49.62
C LEU A 54 -36.13 -6.90 -50.51
N ALA A 55 -35.76 -6.43 -51.69
CA ALA A 55 -34.86 -7.14 -52.59
C ALA A 55 -33.47 -7.35 -51.98
N THR A 56 -33.06 -6.55 -50.95
CA THR A 56 -31.84 -6.71 -50.18
C THR A 56 -31.88 -7.90 -49.20
N GLY A 57 -33.04 -8.60 -49.07
CA GLY A 57 -33.28 -9.66 -48.12
C GLY A 57 -33.73 -9.15 -46.73
N SER A 58 -33.78 -7.84 -46.51
CA SER A 58 -34.30 -7.26 -45.30
C SER A 58 -35.80 -7.47 -45.20
N THR A 59 -36.31 -7.75 -43.98
CA THR A 59 -37.74 -7.96 -43.78
C THR A 59 -38.27 -7.08 -42.66
N TYR A 60 -39.47 -6.55 -42.82
CA TYR A 60 -40.22 -5.91 -41.75
C TYR A 60 -41.60 -6.56 -41.57
N ASP A 61 -41.94 -6.91 -40.34
CA ASP A 61 -43.23 -7.46 -39.98
C ASP A 61 -43.78 -6.67 -38.80
N GLY A 62 -44.80 -5.85 -39.03
CA GLY A 62 -45.27 -4.93 -38.02
C GLY A 62 -46.37 -4.00 -38.50
N GLU A 63 -46.50 -2.91 -37.75
CA GLU A 63 -47.48 -1.86 -38.05
C GLU A 63 -46.93 -0.85 -39.04
N TRP A 64 -47.77 -0.34 -39.91
CA TRP A 64 -47.49 0.61 -40.97
C TRP A 64 -48.39 1.81 -40.87
N ARG A 65 -47.86 2.98 -41.13
CA ARG A 65 -48.60 4.22 -41.24
C ARG A 65 -48.06 5.03 -42.40
N ASP A 66 -48.89 5.21 -43.44
CA ASP A 66 -48.58 6.03 -44.60
C ASP A 66 -47.20 5.71 -45.23
N ASP A 67 -47.00 4.40 -45.57
CA ASP A 67 -45.79 3.80 -46.10
C ASP A 67 -44.56 3.76 -45.14
N GLN A 68 -44.71 4.17 -43.90
CA GLN A 68 -43.61 4.15 -42.91
C GLN A 68 -43.86 3.06 -41.86
N TYR A 69 -42.76 2.49 -41.32
CA TYR A 69 -42.82 1.64 -40.14
C TYR A 69 -43.41 2.43 -38.97
N HIS A 70 -44.32 1.81 -38.24
CA HIS A 70 -45.01 2.47 -37.15
C HIS A 70 -45.40 1.45 -36.06
N GLY A 71 -45.69 1.92 -34.85
CA GLY A 71 -46.11 1.05 -33.76
C GLY A 71 -45.11 -0.10 -33.51
N LYS A 72 -45.65 -1.29 -33.24
CA LYS A 72 -44.79 -2.45 -32.95
C LYS A 72 -44.43 -3.24 -34.20
N GLY A 73 -43.13 -3.60 -34.30
CA GLY A 73 -42.64 -4.36 -35.45
C GLY A 73 -41.35 -5.13 -35.19
N VAL A 74 -41.05 -6.02 -36.15
CA VAL A 74 -39.78 -6.77 -36.23
C VAL A 74 -39.11 -6.40 -37.54
N LEU A 75 -37.94 -5.80 -37.44
CA LEU A 75 -37.06 -5.48 -38.58
C LEU A 75 -35.84 -6.41 -38.57
N LYS A 76 -35.66 -7.17 -39.63
CA LYS A 76 -34.47 -8.00 -39.82
C LYS A 76 -33.71 -7.49 -41.03
N THR A 77 -32.42 -7.25 -40.82
CA THR A 77 -31.48 -6.88 -41.86
C THR A 77 -30.33 -7.92 -41.91
N ALA A 78 -29.35 -7.71 -42.76
CA ALA A 78 -28.15 -8.56 -42.78
C ALA A 78 -27.30 -8.45 -41.50
N THR A 79 -27.36 -7.31 -40.80
CA THR A 79 -26.48 -6.98 -39.66
C THR A 79 -27.19 -6.99 -38.33
N PHE A 80 -28.51 -6.84 -38.29
CA PHE A 80 -29.27 -6.86 -37.03
C PHE A 80 -30.69 -7.35 -37.16
N GLU A 81 -31.26 -7.80 -36.04
CA GLU A 81 -32.66 -8.03 -35.82
C GLU A 81 -33.19 -7.10 -34.70
N TYR A 82 -34.15 -6.26 -35.03
CA TYR A 82 -34.80 -5.37 -34.06
C TYR A 82 -36.26 -5.78 -33.83
N VAL A 83 -36.63 -5.82 -32.56
CA VAL A 83 -38.01 -6.05 -32.10
C VAL A 83 -38.39 -4.92 -31.15
N GLY A 84 -39.34 -4.07 -31.56
CA GLY A 84 -39.68 -2.91 -30.72
C GLY A 84 -40.62 -1.93 -31.38
N ASP A 85 -40.59 -0.71 -30.87
CA ASP A 85 -41.45 0.37 -31.32
C ASP A 85 -40.82 1.17 -32.47
N PHE A 86 -41.69 1.65 -33.37
CA PHE A 86 -41.31 2.45 -34.54
C PHE A 86 -42.22 3.69 -34.63
N GLU A 87 -41.62 4.81 -35.02
CA GLU A 87 -42.34 6.03 -35.36
C GLU A 87 -41.67 6.69 -36.58
N GLY A 88 -42.50 7.04 -37.62
CA GLY A 88 -41.98 7.73 -38.79
C GLY A 88 -40.91 6.97 -39.55
N GLY A 89 -40.97 5.62 -39.55
CA GLY A 89 -39.99 4.74 -40.23
C GLY A 89 -38.74 4.43 -39.43
N ARG A 90 -38.55 5.02 -38.23
CA ARG A 90 -37.37 4.88 -37.38
C ARG A 90 -37.67 4.12 -36.12
N ARG A 91 -36.67 3.46 -35.54
CA ARG A 91 -36.74 2.84 -34.20
C ARG A 91 -36.90 3.95 -33.18
N LYS A 92 -37.92 3.86 -32.35
CA LYS A 92 -38.23 4.84 -31.31
C LYS A 92 -39.03 4.17 -30.18
N GLY A 93 -38.78 4.56 -28.92
CA GLY A 93 -39.41 3.89 -27.78
C GLY A 93 -38.61 2.67 -27.33
N GLN A 94 -39.30 1.63 -26.85
CA GLN A 94 -38.65 0.45 -26.27
C GLN A 94 -38.42 -0.65 -27.33
N GLY A 95 -37.21 -1.25 -27.28
CA GLY A 95 -36.89 -2.34 -28.20
C GLY A 95 -35.71 -3.21 -27.76
N VAL A 96 -35.59 -4.31 -28.49
CA VAL A 96 -34.44 -5.22 -28.42
C VAL A 96 -33.79 -5.27 -29.79
N CYS A 97 -32.52 -4.96 -29.86
CA CYS A 97 -31.69 -5.07 -31.07
C CYS A 97 -30.60 -6.13 -30.86
N LYS A 98 -30.61 -7.15 -31.71
CA LYS A 98 -29.52 -8.15 -31.78
C LYS A 98 -28.67 -7.85 -32.99
N PHE A 99 -27.46 -7.47 -32.78
CA PHE A 99 -26.43 -7.24 -33.82
C PHE A 99 -25.82 -8.58 -34.22
N THR A 100 -26.30 -9.14 -35.31
CA THR A 100 -25.96 -10.50 -35.76
C THR A 100 -24.55 -10.63 -36.29
N ASP A 101 -24.02 -9.55 -36.80
CA ASP A 101 -22.63 -9.43 -37.31
C ASP A 101 -21.62 -9.27 -36.16
N LEU A 102 -22.01 -8.62 -35.05
CA LEU A 102 -21.14 -8.38 -33.90
C LEU A 102 -21.33 -9.42 -32.79
N GLY A 103 -22.46 -10.14 -32.75
CA GLY A 103 -22.80 -11.05 -31.66
C GLY A 103 -23.25 -10.32 -30.38
N GLU A 104 -23.74 -9.09 -30.50
CA GLU A 104 -24.14 -8.22 -29.40
C GLU A 104 -25.65 -8.09 -29.27
N GLU A 105 -26.13 -7.71 -28.08
CA GLU A 105 -27.55 -7.46 -27.87
C GLU A 105 -27.74 -6.18 -27.04
N TYR A 106 -28.59 -5.29 -27.53
CA TYR A 106 -29.08 -4.14 -26.77
C TYR A 106 -30.56 -4.29 -26.45
N ARG A 107 -30.95 -3.97 -25.21
CA ARG A 107 -32.33 -3.89 -24.72
C ARG A 107 -32.56 -2.56 -24.04
N GLY A 108 -33.39 -1.70 -24.58
CA GLY A 108 -33.63 -0.39 -24.01
C GLY A 108 -34.39 0.55 -24.89
N ALA A 109 -34.26 1.82 -24.56
CA ALA A 109 -34.94 2.89 -25.29
C ALA A 109 -34.14 3.27 -26.55
N PHE A 110 -34.88 3.62 -27.60
CA PHE A 110 -34.40 4.13 -28.88
C PHE A 110 -35.02 5.49 -29.17
N ASP A 111 -34.27 6.37 -29.80
CA ASP A 111 -34.79 7.60 -30.41
C ASP A 111 -34.03 7.82 -31.74
N GLU A 112 -34.82 8.09 -32.80
CA GLU A 112 -34.28 8.35 -34.14
C GLU A 112 -33.22 7.34 -34.63
N ASP A 113 -33.51 6.03 -34.42
CA ASP A 113 -32.62 4.89 -34.75
C ASP A 113 -31.39 4.70 -33.86
N ALA A 114 -31.14 5.54 -32.89
CA ALA A 114 -30.01 5.42 -31.92
C ALA A 114 -30.51 4.88 -30.57
N GLU A 115 -29.63 4.18 -29.85
CA GLU A 115 -29.82 3.86 -28.43
C GLU A 115 -29.85 5.18 -27.65
N ASN A 116 -30.95 5.45 -26.93
CA ASN A 116 -31.13 6.70 -26.21
C ASN A 116 -32.03 6.48 -24.97
N GLY A 117 -31.64 7.05 -23.82
CA GLY A 117 -32.32 6.80 -22.55
C GLY A 117 -31.77 5.56 -21.82
N LYS A 118 -32.60 4.83 -21.09
CA LYS A 118 -32.16 3.68 -20.29
C LYS A 118 -32.10 2.40 -21.12
N GLY A 119 -30.98 1.67 -20.99
CA GLY A 119 -30.78 0.41 -21.69
C GLY A 119 -29.66 -0.46 -21.10
N LYS A 120 -29.68 -1.73 -21.56
CA LYS A 120 -28.63 -2.71 -21.24
C LYS A 120 -28.05 -3.26 -22.55
N ARG A 121 -26.72 -3.30 -22.64
CA ARG A 121 -25.99 -3.92 -23.76
C ARG A 121 -25.13 -5.05 -23.27
N LEU A 122 -25.17 -6.16 -23.97
CA LEU A 122 -24.23 -7.26 -23.88
C LEU A 122 -23.33 -7.18 -25.10
N TYR A 123 -22.05 -6.99 -24.88
CA TYR A 123 -21.03 -6.92 -25.91
C TYR A 123 -20.50 -8.32 -26.26
N ALA A 124 -19.84 -8.44 -27.41
CA ALA A 124 -19.32 -9.71 -27.92
C ALA A 124 -18.21 -10.32 -27.03
N ASP A 125 -17.46 -9.48 -26.36
CA ASP A 125 -16.42 -9.89 -25.40
C ASP A 125 -16.95 -10.37 -24.05
N GLY A 126 -18.25 -10.26 -23.81
CA GLY A 126 -18.90 -10.59 -22.55
C GLY A 126 -19.08 -9.39 -21.61
N THR A 127 -18.59 -8.22 -21.97
CA THR A 127 -18.83 -6.98 -21.21
C THR A 127 -20.32 -6.67 -21.19
N ILE A 128 -20.83 -6.24 -20.04
CA ILE A 128 -22.22 -5.86 -19.83
C ILE A 128 -22.27 -4.42 -19.35
N TYR A 129 -23.00 -3.57 -20.06
CA TYR A 129 -23.33 -2.23 -19.57
C TYR A 129 -24.83 -2.09 -19.34
N GLN A 130 -25.20 -1.51 -18.23
CA GLN A 130 -26.59 -1.16 -17.89
C GLN A 130 -26.63 0.28 -17.36
N GLY A 131 -27.30 1.17 -18.07
CA GLY A 131 -27.33 2.59 -17.69
C GLY A 131 -28.03 3.46 -18.70
N GLU A 132 -27.64 4.72 -18.71
CA GLU A 132 -28.16 5.73 -19.61
C GLU A 132 -27.35 5.76 -20.91
N TRP A 133 -28.01 6.10 -22.00
CA TRP A 133 -27.49 6.15 -23.37
C TRP A 133 -27.85 7.48 -24.00
N CYS A 134 -26.98 8.00 -24.82
CA CYS A 134 -27.22 9.18 -25.64
C CYS A 134 -26.55 8.98 -26.99
N ASP A 135 -27.34 9.01 -28.07
CA ASP A 135 -26.87 8.85 -29.46
C ASP A 135 -25.97 7.61 -29.67
N GLY A 136 -26.39 6.45 -29.11
CA GLY A 136 -25.70 5.18 -29.23
C GLY A 136 -24.46 5.03 -28.35
N LYS A 137 -24.19 5.98 -27.44
CA LYS A 137 -23.06 5.98 -26.51
C LYS A 137 -23.50 5.89 -25.06
N ARG A 138 -22.71 5.20 -24.23
CA ARG A 138 -22.90 5.22 -22.77
C ARG A 138 -22.81 6.65 -22.29
N HIS A 139 -23.77 7.06 -21.46
CA HIS A 139 -23.87 8.42 -20.96
C HIS A 139 -24.56 8.42 -19.59
N GLY A 140 -24.50 9.58 -18.87
CA GLY A 140 -25.16 9.70 -17.58
C GLY A 140 -24.71 8.66 -16.57
N LYS A 141 -25.64 8.03 -15.87
CA LYS A 141 -25.31 7.04 -14.83
C LYS A 141 -25.43 5.62 -15.36
N GLY A 142 -24.42 4.79 -15.04
CA GLY A 142 -24.41 3.42 -15.49
C GLY A 142 -23.47 2.51 -14.72
N ALA A 143 -23.74 1.20 -14.83
CA ALA A 143 -22.89 0.14 -14.31
C ALA A 143 -22.36 -0.69 -15.47
N CYS A 144 -21.07 -1.03 -15.42
CA CYS A 144 -20.38 -1.84 -16.39
C CYS A 144 -19.65 -2.98 -15.69
N THR A 145 -19.88 -4.21 -16.14
CA THR A 145 -19.06 -5.38 -15.78
C THR A 145 -18.25 -5.75 -17.00
N TYR A 146 -16.95 -5.61 -16.91
CA TYR A 146 -16.02 -5.88 -18.01
C TYR A 146 -15.70 -7.37 -18.14
N ALA A 147 -15.25 -7.78 -19.32
CA ALA A 147 -14.87 -9.17 -19.61
C ALA A 147 -13.73 -9.69 -18.74
N ASN A 148 -12.83 -8.81 -18.29
CA ASN A 148 -11.72 -9.13 -17.38
C ASN A 148 -12.14 -9.30 -15.91
N GLY A 149 -13.40 -9.05 -15.58
CA GLY A 149 -13.94 -9.13 -14.23
C GLY A 149 -13.94 -7.82 -13.45
N ASP A 150 -13.46 -6.72 -14.03
CA ASP A 150 -13.60 -5.39 -13.42
C ASP A 150 -15.07 -4.96 -13.43
N GLU A 151 -15.48 -4.25 -12.39
CA GLU A 151 -16.80 -3.65 -12.28
C GLU A 151 -16.67 -2.14 -12.07
N TYR A 152 -17.44 -1.37 -12.82
CA TYR A 152 -17.54 0.06 -12.63
C TYR A 152 -18.99 0.50 -12.46
N GLN A 153 -19.25 1.34 -11.49
CA GLN A 153 -20.54 2.00 -11.27
C GLN A 153 -20.29 3.50 -11.06
N GLY A 154 -20.83 4.32 -11.96
CA GLY A 154 -20.60 5.77 -11.88
C GLY A 154 -21.17 6.52 -13.07
N GLU A 155 -20.60 7.69 -13.30
CA GLU A 155 -20.99 8.60 -14.38
C GLU A 155 -20.21 8.29 -15.67
N TRP A 156 -20.86 8.54 -16.80
CA TRP A 156 -20.36 8.31 -18.14
C TRP A 156 -20.59 9.50 -19.04
N VAL A 157 -19.62 9.83 -19.84
CA VAL A 157 -19.73 10.86 -20.89
C VAL A 157 -19.17 10.30 -22.18
N ARG A 158 -20.04 10.05 -23.18
CA ARG A 158 -19.66 9.60 -24.54
C ARG A 158 -18.75 8.36 -24.55
N ASP A 159 -19.13 7.32 -23.81
CA ASP A 159 -18.44 6.03 -23.62
C ASP A 159 -17.24 6.05 -22.68
N GLU A 160 -16.86 7.20 -22.10
CA GLU A 160 -15.76 7.33 -21.15
C GLU A 160 -16.32 7.45 -19.72
N ARG A 161 -15.64 6.82 -18.75
CA ARG A 161 -15.93 7.02 -17.31
C ARG A 161 -15.60 8.46 -16.95
N HIS A 162 -16.50 9.12 -16.25
CA HIS A 162 -16.38 10.52 -15.90
C HIS A 162 -17.06 10.79 -14.56
N GLY A 163 -16.78 11.96 -13.93
CA GLY A 163 -17.38 12.33 -12.65
C GLY A 163 -17.12 11.31 -11.56
N TYR A 164 -18.04 11.17 -10.62
CA TYR A 164 -17.84 10.26 -9.49
C TYR A 164 -18.22 8.82 -9.82
N GLY A 165 -17.33 7.88 -9.48
CA GLY A 165 -17.55 6.46 -9.71
C GLY A 165 -16.82 5.54 -8.74
N VAL A 166 -17.28 4.30 -8.67
CA VAL A 166 -16.66 3.21 -7.94
C VAL A 166 -16.22 2.15 -8.93
N CYS A 167 -14.94 1.77 -8.87
CA CYS A 167 -14.39 0.65 -9.62
C CYS A 167 -13.94 -0.44 -8.65
N VAL A 168 -14.31 -1.68 -8.93
CA VAL A 168 -13.78 -2.87 -8.28
C VAL A 168 -13.01 -3.63 -9.34
N PHE A 169 -11.71 -3.75 -9.17
CA PHE A 169 -10.85 -4.47 -10.08
C PHE A 169 -10.94 -5.99 -9.85
N ALA A 170 -10.60 -6.79 -10.84
CA ALA A 170 -10.67 -8.24 -10.78
C ALA A 170 -9.80 -8.85 -9.66
N ASP A 171 -8.75 -8.16 -9.23
CA ASP A 171 -7.89 -8.53 -8.08
C ASP A 171 -8.50 -8.19 -6.71
N GLY A 172 -9.70 -7.59 -6.68
CA GLY A 172 -10.38 -7.14 -5.47
C GLY A 172 -9.99 -5.74 -5.00
N THR A 173 -9.04 -5.09 -5.65
CA THR A 173 -8.70 -3.68 -5.38
C THR A 173 -9.91 -2.80 -5.71
N LYS A 174 -10.15 -1.77 -4.87
CA LYS A 174 -11.27 -0.86 -5.04
C LYS A 174 -10.77 0.57 -5.16
N TYR A 175 -11.31 1.29 -6.11
CA TYR A 175 -11.17 2.73 -6.22
C TYR A 175 -12.54 3.40 -6.14
N ARG A 176 -12.67 4.42 -5.32
CA ARG A 176 -13.86 5.26 -5.20
C ARG A 176 -13.44 6.71 -5.28
N GLY A 177 -13.83 7.41 -6.32
CA GLY A 177 -13.42 8.79 -6.51
C GLY A 177 -13.81 9.35 -7.86
N GLU A 178 -13.17 10.45 -8.23
CA GLU A 178 -13.44 11.14 -9.49
C GLU A 178 -12.70 10.48 -10.66
N TRP A 179 -13.35 10.51 -11.82
CA TRP A 179 -12.86 10.02 -13.10
C TRP A 179 -12.89 11.14 -14.13
N GLU A 180 -11.87 11.23 -14.94
CA GLU A 180 -11.82 12.10 -16.10
C GLU A 180 -11.29 11.32 -17.30
N ARG A 181 -12.13 11.13 -18.34
CA ARG A 181 -11.76 10.43 -19.59
C ARG A 181 -11.12 9.06 -19.35
N ASP A 182 -11.84 8.18 -18.63
CA ASP A 182 -11.40 6.84 -18.24
C ASP A 182 -10.21 6.77 -17.27
N CYS A 183 -9.64 7.91 -16.86
CA CYS A 183 -8.57 7.98 -15.87
C CYS A 183 -9.13 8.30 -14.48
N TRP A 184 -8.65 7.59 -13.45
CA TRP A 184 -8.97 7.94 -12.06
C TRP A 184 -8.18 9.18 -11.62
N CYS A 185 -8.82 10.05 -10.84
CA CYS A 185 -8.22 11.28 -10.30
C CYS A 185 -7.95 11.08 -8.80
N GLN A 186 -6.81 10.46 -8.45
CA GLN A 186 -6.40 10.31 -7.05
C GLN A 186 -5.60 11.52 -6.57
N SER A 187 -5.87 11.96 -5.32
CA SER A 187 -5.01 12.88 -4.60
C SER A 187 -3.68 12.21 -4.20
N THR A 188 -2.73 12.99 -3.72
CA THR A 188 -1.50 12.48 -3.09
C THR A 188 -1.83 11.59 -1.90
N ALA A 189 -0.86 10.79 -1.45
CA ALA A 189 -1.05 9.96 -0.27
C ALA A 189 -1.38 10.82 0.96
N GLU A 190 -2.39 10.39 1.71
CA GLU A 190 -2.78 10.99 2.98
C GLU A 190 -2.07 10.24 4.12
N PRO A 191 -1.24 10.92 4.93
CA PRO A 191 -0.43 10.30 5.97
C PRO A 191 -1.26 9.47 6.95
N ALA A 192 -2.40 10.00 7.41
CA ALA A 192 -3.27 9.38 8.40
C ALA A 192 -3.91 8.05 7.94
N PHE A 193 -4.02 7.84 6.62
CA PHE A 193 -4.63 6.63 6.05
C PHE A 193 -3.63 5.69 5.40
N THR A 194 -2.39 6.14 5.22
CA THR A 194 -1.28 5.33 4.70
C THR A 194 -0.96 4.23 5.71
N LYS A 195 -0.88 3.00 5.24
CA LYS A 195 -0.56 1.85 6.07
C LYS A 195 0.92 1.55 6.03
N VAL A 196 1.48 1.29 7.21
CA VAL A 196 2.86 0.87 7.39
C VAL A 196 2.85 -0.48 8.08
N PHE A 197 3.60 -1.45 7.56
CA PHE A 197 3.58 -2.83 8.03
C PHE A 197 4.92 -3.54 7.74
N GLY A 198 5.06 -4.76 8.23
CA GLY A 198 6.23 -5.59 8.01
C GLY A 198 7.06 -5.83 9.27
N PRO A 199 8.01 -6.77 9.24
CA PRO A 199 8.82 -7.11 10.41
C PRO A 199 9.66 -5.92 10.91
N GLY A 200 10.12 -5.06 10.00
CA GLY A 200 10.99 -3.93 10.31
C GLY A 200 10.37 -2.83 11.17
N VAL A 201 9.03 -2.81 11.38
CA VAL A 201 8.38 -1.88 12.32
C VAL A 201 8.25 -2.44 13.74
N VAL A 202 8.70 -3.66 13.97
CA VAL A 202 8.63 -4.32 15.30
C VAL A 202 10.03 -4.69 15.78
N LYS A 203 10.80 -5.38 14.93
CA LYS A 203 12.13 -5.85 15.29
C LYS A 203 13.06 -5.94 14.09
N ALA A 204 14.35 -5.84 14.38
CA ALA A 204 15.45 -6.01 13.44
C ALA A 204 16.60 -6.77 14.12
N ARG A 205 17.61 -7.13 13.35
CA ARG A 205 18.86 -7.68 13.88
C ARG A 205 20.03 -6.86 13.37
N ALA A 206 21.01 -6.60 14.24
CA ALA A 206 22.21 -5.85 13.89
C ALA A 206 22.91 -6.46 12.66
N GLY A 207 23.24 -5.62 11.68
CA GLY A 207 23.88 -6.01 10.43
C GLY A 207 22.96 -6.68 9.38
N GLU A 208 21.72 -7.01 9.71
CA GLU A 208 20.77 -7.60 8.77
C GLU A 208 19.81 -6.53 8.22
N ALA A 209 19.49 -6.62 6.92
CA ALA A 209 18.53 -5.71 6.31
C ALA A 209 17.11 -6.07 6.77
N SER A 210 16.39 -5.10 7.31
CA SER A 210 14.99 -5.21 7.74
C SER A 210 14.06 -4.49 6.80
N MET A 211 12.88 -5.07 6.56
CA MET A 211 11.92 -4.61 5.56
C MET A 211 10.69 -3.95 6.22
N ILE A 212 10.31 -2.81 5.66
CA ILE A 212 9.06 -2.12 5.94
C ILE A 212 8.25 -2.00 4.64
N GLY A 213 6.99 -2.41 4.66
CA GLY A 213 6.03 -2.17 3.58
C GLY A 213 5.22 -0.92 3.86
N ILE A 214 4.94 -0.13 2.82
CA ILE A 214 4.10 1.05 2.89
C ILE A 214 3.03 0.92 1.80
N GLU A 215 1.75 1.02 2.17
CA GLU A 215 0.61 1.09 1.27
C GLU A 215 0.03 2.50 1.34
N ALA A 216 0.33 3.31 0.33
CA ALA A 216 -0.15 4.67 0.23
C ALA A 216 -1.67 4.69 -0.02
N ARG A 217 -2.37 5.57 0.69
CA ARG A 217 -3.81 5.76 0.56
C ARG A 217 -4.13 7.24 0.40
N ASP A 218 -5.14 7.52 -0.44
CA ASP A 218 -5.65 8.87 -0.64
C ASP A 218 -6.57 9.33 0.52
N GLU A 219 -7.06 10.57 0.45
CA GLU A 219 -7.98 11.15 1.42
C GLU A 219 -9.32 10.40 1.56
N LEU A 220 -9.69 9.59 0.56
CA LEU A 220 -10.88 8.74 0.55
C LEU A 220 -10.60 7.33 1.04
N LYS A 221 -9.39 7.09 1.59
CA LYS A 221 -8.89 5.78 2.05
C LYS A 221 -8.73 4.73 0.95
N ASN A 222 -8.81 5.10 -0.33
CA ASN A 222 -8.49 4.17 -1.41
C ASN A 222 -6.99 3.89 -1.42
N LYS A 223 -6.59 2.65 -1.71
CA LYS A 223 -5.21 2.37 -2.09
C LYS A 223 -4.86 3.21 -3.31
N ARG A 224 -3.70 3.85 -3.30
CA ARG A 224 -3.19 4.52 -4.49
C ARG A 224 -2.88 3.48 -5.57
N LEU A 225 -3.22 3.82 -6.81
CA LEU A 225 -3.03 2.94 -7.97
C LEU A 225 -1.80 3.35 -8.80
N SER A 226 -1.06 4.34 -8.32
CA SER A 226 0.18 4.84 -8.93
C SER A 226 1.16 5.26 -7.83
N GLY A 227 2.43 5.19 -8.14
CA GLY A 227 3.50 5.70 -7.29
C GLY A 227 3.65 7.22 -7.38
N GLY A 228 4.83 7.71 -6.95
CA GLY A 228 5.23 9.12 -7.03
C GLY A 228 5.15 9.87 -5.71
N ASP A 229 4.70 9.23 -4.61
CA ASP A 229 4.81 9.81 -3.27
C ASP A 229 6.24 9.62 -2.73
N ILE A 230 6.75 10.60 -2.01
CA ILE A 230 8.10 10.56 -1.45
C ILE A 230 8.00 10.22 0.03
N PHE A 231 8.46 9.02 0.39
CA PHE A 231 8.53 8.54 1.76
C PHE A 231 9.97 8.57 2.28
N THR A 232 10.13 8.89 3.55
CA THR A 232 11.37 8.78 4.30
C THR A 232 11.15 7.86 5.49
N VAL A 233 12.07 6.92 5.71
CA VAL A 233 12.10 6.06 6.90
C VAL A 233 13.32 6.46 7.70
N LYS A 234 13.12 6.93 8.93
CA LYS A 234 14.16 7.38 9.87
C LYS A 234 14.08 6.54 11.13
N LEU A 235 15.21 6.02 11.58
CA LEU A 235 15.33 5.28 12.85
C LEU A 235 16.28 6.03 13.76
N THR A 236 15.84 6.35 14.96
CA THR A 236 16.65 7.03 15.97
C THR A 236 16.83 6.13 17.18
N HIS A 237 18.06 5.89 17.62
CA HIS A 237 18.35 5.10 18.81
C HIS A 237 17.87 5.84 20.06
N VAL A 238 17.07 5.19 20.90
CA VAL A 238 16.40 5.85 22.04
C VAL A 238 17.39 6.47 23.02
N ASP A 239 18.45 5.75 23.36
CA ASP A 239 19.46 6.24 24.32
C ASP A 239 20.30 7.40 23.77
N SER A 240 20.31 7.62 22.45
CA SER A 240 21.03 8.73 21.82
C SER A 240 20.20 10.01 21.69
N MET A 241 18.87 9.95 21.86
CA MET A 241 17.97 11.10 21.69
C MET A 241 18.23 12.24 22.71
N GLU A 242 18.86 11.94 23.84
CA GLU A 242 19.18 12.91 24.88
C GLU A 242 20.64 13.40 24.81
N THR A 243 21.40 12.97 23.80
CA THR A 243 22.81 13.30 23.61
C THR A 243 23.04 14.19 22.40
N ASP A 244 24.15 14.93 22.40
CA ASP A 244 24.54 15.76 21.23
C ASP A 244 24.91 14.91 19.99
N ASP A 245 25.17 13.62 20.18
CA ASP A 245 25.51 12.65 19.13
C ASP A 245 24.32 11.70 18.89
N GLU A 246 23.27 12.21 18.22
CA GLU A 246 22.09 11.42 17.87
C GLU A 246 22.46 10.32 16.85
N LEU A 247 22.23 9.06 17.22
CA LEU A 247 22.42 7.92 16.31
C LEU A 247 21.18 7.72 15.45
N VAL A 248 21.28 8.10 14.18
CA VAL A 248 20.20 8.06 13.21
C VAL A 248 20.57 7.20 12.00
N GLU A 249 19.67 6.29 11.63
CA GLU A 249 19.76 5.49 10.41
C GLU A 249 18.58 5.80 9.47
N TYR A 250 18.84 5.76 8.17
CA TYR A 250 17.82 5.99 7.17
C TYR A 250 17.58 4.75 6.31
N GLY A 251 16.30 4.45 6.08
CA GLY A 251 15.90 3.38 5.17
C GLY A 251 15.94 3.84 3.71
N THR A 252 16.31 2.92 2.83
CA THR A 252 16.20 3.11 1.38
C THR A 252 14.80 2.70 0.94
N VAL A 253 14.02 3.63 0.40
CA VAL A 253 12.65 3.42 -0.05
C VAL A 253 12.63 3.20 -1.56
N THR A 254 11.92 2.15 -1.99
CA THR A 254 11.67 1.83 -3.40
C THR A 254 10.19 1.96 -3.70
N ASP A 255 9.85 2.72 -4.73
CA ASP A 255 8.48 2.86 -5.26
C ASP A 255 8.20 1.71 -6.25
N ASN A 256 7.15 0.94 -6.02
CA ASN A 256 6.71 -0.15 -6.91
C ASN A 256 5.84 0.34 -8.08
N GLY A 257 5.45 1.62 -8.09
CA GLY A 257 4.63 2.23 -9.13
C GLY A 257 3.13 1.95 -9.04
N ASP A 258 2.68 1.18 -8.05
CA ASP A 258 1.28 0.75 -7.86
C ASP A 258 0.67 1.28 -6.53
N GLY A 259 1.28 2.32 -5.96
CA GLY A 259 0.92 2.88 -4.65
C GLY A 259 1.43 2.07 -3.47
N THR A 260 2.28 1.09 -3.70
CA THR A 260 3.03 0.41 -2.65
C THR A 260 4.51 0.75 -2.72
N TYR A 261 5.15 0.77 -1.55
CA TYR A 261 6.56 1.07 -1.40
C TYR A 261 7.18 0.07 -0.45
N VAL A 262 8.45 -0.23 -0.67
CA VAL A 262 9.22 -1.09 0.22
C VAL A 262 10.46 -0.33 0.68
N ALA A 263 10.65 -0.26 1.98
CA ALA A 263 11.85 0.32 2.58
C ALA A 263 12.72 -0.78 3.20
N TYR A 264 14.03 -0.63 3.06
CA TYR A 264 15.01 -1.47 3.73
C TYR A 264 15.95 -0.58 4.53
N TYR A 265 16.25 -1.00 5.76
CA TYR A 265 17.23 -0.36 6.61
C TYR A 265 18.11 -1.41 7.30
N THR A 266 19.28 -0.98 7.78
CA THR A 266 20.22 -1.83 8.51
C THR A 266 20.80 -1.03 9.66
N CYS A 267 20.59 -1.49 10.89
CA CYS A 267 21.23 -0.94 12.08
C CYS A 267 22.38 -1.85 12.50
N THR A 268 23.46 -1.29 12.99
CA THR A 268 24.61 -2.04 13.51
C THR A 268 24.66 -2.03 15.03
N VAL A 269 24.06 -1.06 15.68
CA VAL A 269 23.96 -0.95 17.14
C VAL A 269 22.68 -1.61 17.61
N ALA A 270 22.77 -2.54 18.55
CA ALA A 270 21.61 -3.19 19.17
C ALA A 270 20.99 -2.27 20.23
N GLY A 271 19.67 -2.29 20.34
CA GLY A 271 18.96 -1.46 21.31
C GLY A 271 17.54 -1.14 20.87
N ALA A 272 16.92 -0.20 21.58
CA ALA A 272 15.61 0.32 21.25
C ALA A 272 15.72 1.50 20.29
N TYR A 273 14.88 1.51 19.26
CA TYR A 273 14.81 2.57 18.26
C TYR A 273 13.39 3.08 18.11
N GLN A 274 13.25 4.35 17.80
CA GLN A 274 12.02 4.90 17.24
C GLN A 274 12.15 4.99 15.73
N CYS A 275 11.21 4.34 15.03
CA CYS A 275 11.14 4.34 13.58
C CYS A 275 10.03 5.29 13.13
N GLU A 276 10.40 6.36 12.46
CA GLU A 276 9.51 7.34 11.86
C GLU A 276 9.37 7.05 10.37
N VAL A 277 8.13 6.92 9.91
CA VAL A 277 7.79 6.85 8.49
C VAL A 277 7.09 8.14 8.12
N ILE A 278 7.72 8.92 7.26
CA ILE A 278 7.37 10.31 6.97
C ILE A 278 7.06 10.44 5.49
N ILE A 279 6.08 11.27 5.14
CA ILE A 279 5.80 11.66 3.76
C ILE A 279 5.97 13.18 3.62
N GLY A 280 6.55 13.61 2.51
CA GLY A 280 6.75 15.04 2.19
C GLY A 280 7.60 15.77 3.23
N ASN A 281 7.07 16.86 3.78
CA ASN A 281 7.76 17.71 4.75
C ASN A 281 7.27 17.39 6.17
N ASP A 282 7.77 16.30 6.76
CA ASP A 282 7.63 15.91 8.17
C ASP A 282 6.24 15.41 8.63
N GLU A 283 5.36 14.98 7.72
CA GLU A 283 4.07 14.39 8.09
C GLU A 283 4.22 12.88 8.35
N GLN A 284 3.97 12.43 9.58
CA GLN A 284 4.11 11.04 9.98
C GLN A 284 2.97 10.16 9.45
N CYS A 285 3.31 8.97 8.94
CA CYS A 285 2.37 8.04 8.32
C CYS A 285 1.92 6.92 9.26
N GLY A 286 0.64 6.59 9.19
CA GLY A 286 0.05 5.52 9.98
C GLY A 286 0.14 5.80 11.48
N ASN A 287 0.68 4.83 12.22
CA ASN A 287 0.89 4.96 13.68
C ASN A 287 2.34 5.33 14.02
N SER A 288 3.08 5.93 13.08
CA SER A 288 4.45 6.41 13.32
C SER A 288 4.47 7.45 14.49
N PRO A 289 5.51 7.44 15.36
CA PRO A 289 6.67 6.56 15.36
C PRO A 289 6.38 5.15 15.90
N TYR A 290 7.13 4.15 15.39
CA TYR A 290 7.07 2.75 15.83
C TYR A 290 8.25 2.43 16.73
N ASP A 291 8.00 1.70 17.83
CA ASP A 291 9.05 1.19 18.70
C ASP A 291 9.65 -0.08 18.08
N VAL A 292 10.92 -0.01 17.70
CA VAL A 292 11.65 -1.12 17.07
C VAL A 292 12.77 -1.59 17.98
N VAL A 293 12.86 -2.90 18.18
CA VAL A 293 13.97 -3.52 18.93
C VAL A 293 14.97 -4.11 17.94
N VAL A 294 16.20 -3.62 17.97
CA VAL A 294 17.31 -4.18 17.21
C VAL A 294 18.05 -5.18 18.11
N GLU A 295 17.85 -6.47 17.80
CA GLU A 295 18.58 -7.55 18.50
C GLU A 295 20.04 -7.59 18.03
N PRO A 296 20.99 -7.96 18.91
CA PRO A 296 22.36 -8.16 18.47
C PRO A 296 22.48 -9.27 17.44
N ALA A 297 23.51 -9.21 16.62
CA ALA A 297 23.86 -10.28 15.69
C ALA A 297 24.34 -11.53 16.46
N ARG A 298 24.78 -12.54 15.72
CA ARG A 298 25.34 -13.76 16.35
C ARG A 298 26.67 -13.42 17.03
N ALA A 299 26.91 -14.06 18.18
CA ALA A 299 28.14 -13.89 18.92
C ALA A 299 29.37 -14.22 18.05
N SER A 300 30.34 -13.33 18.06
CA SER A 300 31.61 -13.42 17.30
C SER A 300 32.77 -13.66 18.24
N ALA A 301 33.47 -14.77 18.08
CA ALA A 301 34.60 -15.13 18.93
C ALA A 301 35.68 -14.05 18.95
N LYS A 302 35.86 -13.32 17.83
CA LYS A 302 36.88 -12.24 17.72
C LYS A 302 36.57 -11.00 18.55
N HIS A 303 35.27 -10.74 18.75
CA HIS A 303 34.76 -9.53 19.44
C HIS A 303 34.46 -9.79 20.91
N CYS A 304 34.44 -11.06 21.34
CA CYS A 304 34.21 -11.40 22.74
C CYS A 304 35.35 -10.84 23.62
N VAL A 305 34.97 -10.35 24.79
CA VAL A 305 35.86 -9.75 25.76
C VAL A 305 36.18 -10.77 26.85
N VAL A 306 37.48 -10.98 27.12
CA VAL A 306 37.95 -11.87 28.19
C VAL A 306 38.59 -11.01 29.28
N GLU A 307 38.04 -11.02 30.48
CA GLU A 307 38.48 -10.15 31.59
C GLU A 307 38.47 -10.89 32.92
N GLY A 308 39.34 -10.46 33.82
CA GLY A 308 39.44 -11.01 35.18
C GLY A 308 40.87 -11.41 35.52
N ASP A 309 41.18 -11.36 36.81
CA ASP A 309 42.57 -11.63 37.31
C ASP A 309 43.04 -13.05 37.03
N GLY A 310 42.09 -14.01 36.94
CA GLY A 310 42.41 -15.41 36.61
C GLY A 310 43.04 -15.60 35.23
N THR A 311 43.04 -14.60 34.34
CA THR A 311 43.80 -14.66 33.07
C THR A 311 45.29 -14.42 33.24
N ARG A 312 45.70 -13.77 34.34
CA ARG A 312 47.10 -13.29 34.57
C ARG A 312 47.71 -13.82 35.83
N ARG A 313 46.94 -14.05 36.89
CA ARG A 313 47.41 -14.43 38.22
C ARG A 313 46.51 -15.51 38.83
N ALA A 314 47.13 -16.48 39.47
CA ALA A 314 46.49 -17.49 40.27
C ALA A 314 47.40 -17.91 41.43
N ALA A 315 46.88 -18.59 42.45
CA ALA A 315 47.66 -19.17 43.54
C ALA A 315 47.37 -20.67 43.63
N VAL A 316 48.39 -21.45 43.95
CA VAL A 316 48.26 -22.89 44.14
C VAL A 316 47.19 -23.21 45.17
N SER A 317 46.31 -24.20 44.87
CA SER A 317 45.18 -24.65 45.68
C SER A 317 44.14 -23.55 45.97
N GLN A 318 44.09 -22.48 45.18
CA GLN A 318 43.04 -21.48 45.22
C GLN A 318 42.31 -21.42 43.89
N ARG A 319 40.99 -21.25 43.96
CA ARG A 319 40.16 -21.11 42.75
C ARG A 319 40.40 -19.76 42.12
N ALA A 320 40.90 -19.76 40.89
CA ALA A 320 41.04 -18.59 40.04
C ALA A 320 39.87 -18.59 39.03
N SER A 321 39.37 -17.41 38.67
CA SER A 321 38.31 -17.28 37.70
C SER A 321 38.48 -16.04 36.81
N PHE A 322 37.89 -16.12 35.63
CA PHE A 322 37.76 -15.02 34.69
C PHE A 322 36.45 -15.12 33.93
N THR A 323 36.04 -14.03 33.34
CA THR A 323 34.76 -13.93 32.62
C THR A 323 35.01 -13.71 31.14
N ILE A 324 34.19 -14.36 30.31
CA ILE A 324 34.14 -14.13 28.88
C ILE A 324 32.75 -13.52 28.59
N LYS A 325 32.76 -12.29 28.10
CA LYS A 325 31.53 -11.58 27.67
C LYS A 325 31.38 -11.77 26.18
N ALA A 326 30.21 -12.29 25.77
CA ALA A 326 29.93 -12.51 24.37
C ALA A 326 29.51 -11.20 23.70
N ARG A 327 30.15 -10.93 22.54
CA ARG A 327 29.81 -9.82 21.67
C ARG A 327 29.63 -10.27 20.24
N ASP A 328 28.83 -9.55 19.48
CA ASP A 328 28.68 -9.74 18.03
C ASP A 328 29.83 -9.03 17.27
N GLU A 329 29.78 -9.06 15.95
CA GLU A 329 30.77 -8.44 15.07
C GLU A 329 30.73 -6.90 15.07
N PHE A 330 29.70 -6.30 15.64
CA PHE A 330 29.50 -4.86 15.79
C PHE A 330 29.77 -4.39 17.24
N ASP A 331 30.32 -5.26 18.08
CA ASP A 331 30.64 -5.01 19.50
C ASP A 331 29.39 -4.88 20.41
N ASN A 332 28.19 -5.28 19.95
CA ASN A 332 27.00 -5.34 20.80
C ASN A 332 27.11 -6.53 21.78
N ASP A 333 26.65 -6.33 23.01
CA ASP A 333 26.54 -7.41 23.99
C ASP A 333 25.47 -8.42 23.56
N VAL A 334 25.83 -9.70 23.47
CA VAL A 334 24.93 -10.78 23.09
C VAL A 334 24.45 -11.51 24.32
N PHE A 335 23.14 -11.62 24.49
CA PHE A 335 22.51 -12.22 25.67
C PHE A 335 21.94 -13.61 25.37
N GLY A 336 21.65 -14.37 26.45
CA GLY A 336 21.04 -15.69 26.37
C GLY A 336 22.03 -16.84 26.58
N ASN A 337 21.56 -18.07 26.43
CA ASN A 337 22.39 -19.29 26.50
C ASN A 337 23.18 -19.44 25.18
N LEU A 338 24.48 -19.25 25.25
CA LEU A 338 25.36 -19.18 24.08
C LEU A 338 26.27 -20.41 23.94
N SER A 339 26.13 -21.43 24.80
CA SER A 339 27.00 -22.63 24.82
C SER A 339 27.07 -23.33 23.47
N GLU A 340 25.98 -23.31 22.69
CA GLU A 340 25.96 -23.90 21.34
C GLU A 340 26.58 -22.98 20.27
N GLN A 341 26.42 -21.65 20.44
CA GLN A 341 26.97 -20.65 19.50
C GLN A 341 28.47 -20.50 19.67
N LEU A 342 28.93 -20.49 20.92
CA LEU A 342 30.34 -20.33 21.33
C LEU A 342 30.83 -21.58 22.07
N PRO A 343 31.15 -22.67 21.38
CA PRO A 343 31.78 -23.82 22.02
C PRO A 343 33.20 -23.43 22.44
N LEU A 344 33.36 -23.01 23.70
CA LEU A 344 34.59 -22.50 24.26
C LEU A 344 35.59 -23.63 24.51
N GLN A 345 36.85 -23.37 24.19
CA GLN A 345 38.01 -24.24 24.50
C GLN A 345 38.99 -23.41 25.29
N ILE A 346 39.29 -23.86 26.48
CA ILE A 346 40.27 -23.21 27.36
C ILE A 346 41.34 -24.21 27.70
N SER A 347 42.60 -23.86 27.38
CA SER A 347 43.74 -24.67 27.72
C SER A 347 44.77 -23.82 28.48
N VAL A 348 45.39 -24.42 29.49
CA VAL A 348 46.46 -23.82 30.26
C VAL A 348 47.67 -24.74 30.18
N THR A 349 48.76 -24.26 29.55
CA THR A 349 49.96 -25.07 29.30
C THR A 349 51.19 -24.39 29.85
N ASP A 350 52.22 -25.20 30.22
CA ASP A 350 53.52 -24.70 30.58
C ASP A 350 54.32 -24.24 29.31
N VAL A 351 55.53 -23.79 29.50
CA VAL A 351 56.42 -23.36 28.42
C VAL A 351 56.83 -24.49 27.46
N ASN A 352 56.63 -25.75 27.84
CA ASN A 352 56.93 -26.92 27.04
C ASN A 352 55.67 -27.50 26.36
N GLY A 353 54.50 -26.89 26.57
CA GLY A 353 53.24 -27.33 25.99
C GLY A 353 52.50 -28.39 26.77
N HIS A 354 52.92 -28.73 28.01
CA HIS A 354 52.20 -29.66 28.85
C HIS A 354 51.06 -28.97 29.58
N GLU A 355 49.89 -29.59 29.65
CA GLU A 355 48.74 -29.04 30.37
C GLU A 355 49.05 -28.91 31.86
N ILE A 356 48.58 -27.82 32.47
CA ILE A 356 48.68 -27.58 33.91
C ILE A 356 47.88 -28.65 34.66
N LYS A 357 48.43 -29.18 35.72
CA LYS A 357 47.69 -30.01 36.66
C LYS A 357 46.76 -29.11 37.46
N THR A 358 45.47 -29.29 37.25
CA THR A 358 44.39 -28.68 38.03
C THR A 358 43.65 -29.72 38.81
N LYS A 359 43.00 -29.38 39.92
CA LYS A 359 42.31 -30.31 40.79
C LYS A 359 41.13 -31.01 40.09
N ASP A 360 40.37 -30.28 39.27
CA ASP A 360 39.13 -30.75 38.60
C ASP A 360 39.03 -30.32 37.14
N GLY A 361 40.13 -29.88 36.49
CA GLY A 361 40.13 -29.29 35.17
C GLY A 361 39.68 -27.83 35.16
N VAL A 362 39.50 -27.26 33.98
CA VAL A 362 38.89 -25.93 33.81
C VAL A 362 37.36 -26.10 33.69
N LYS A 363 36.62 -25.44 34.56
CA LYS A 363 35.15 -25.45 34.57
C LYS A 363 34.65 -24.19 33.87
N ILE A 364 33.72 -24.34 32.96
CA ILE A 364 33.07 -23.24 32.24
C ILE A 364 31.57 -23.28 32.59
N GLU A 365 31.06 -22.21 33.13
CA GLU A 365 29.67 -22.03 33.49
C GLU A 365 29.09 -20.91 32.64
N ASP A 366 28.00 -21.16 31.90
CA ASP A 366 27.22 -20.16 31.19
C ASP A 366 26.16 -19.59 32.15
N ASP A 367 26.16 -18.27 32.38
CA ASP A 367 25.23 -17.61 33.27
C ASP A 367 23.85 -17.35 32.62
N GLY A 368 23.68 -17.74 31.35
CA GLY A 368 22.47 -17.52 30.57
C GLY A 368 22.21 -16.04 30.20
N ARG A 369 23.16 -15.14 30.50
CA ARG A 369 23.09 -13.70 30.20
C ARG A 369 24.18 -13.23 29.26
N GLY A 370 24.71 -14.16 28.46
CA GLY A 370 25.80 -13.86 27.52
C GLY A 370 27.19 -13.81 28.13
N ARG A 371 27.36 -14.35 29.36
CA ARG A 371 28.63 -14.42 30.04
C ARG A 371 28.98 -15.85 30.41
N PHE A 372 30.22 -16.22 30.18
CA PHE A 372 30.80 -17.45 30.64
C PHE A 372 31.78 -17.16 31.77
N VAL A 373 31.66 -17.89 32.86
CA VAL A 373 32.63 -17.84 33.97
C VAL A 373 33.50 -19.08 33.87
N ALA A 374 34.77 -18.87 33.53
CA ALA A 374 35.78 -19.92 33.56
C ALA A 374 36.49 -19.92 34.90
N SER A 375 36.66 -21.09 35.49
CA SER A 375 37.35 -21.25 36.77
C SER A 375 38.24 -22.50 36.78
N TYR A 376 39.34 -22.41 37.47
CA TYR A 376 40.32 -23.50 37.64
C TYR A 376 41.07 -23.37 38.97
N GLU A 377 41.60 -24.49 39.49
CA GLU A 377 42.38 -24.54 40.72
C GLU A 377 43.75 -25.18 40.42
N PRO A 378 44.82 -24.40 40.25
CA PRO A 378 46.16 -24.91 39.91
C PRO A 378 46.80 -25.66 41.08
N VAL A 379 47.52 -26.73 40.77
CA VAL A 379 48.19 -27.58 41.77
C VAL A 379 49.68 -27.24 41.90
N GLU A 380 50.28 -26.70 40.83
CA GLU A 380 51.71 -26.42 40.77
C GLU A 380 51.95 -24.92 40.48
N ASP A 381 52.98 -24.32 41.08
CA ASP A 381 53.39 -22.94 40.80
C ASP A 381 54.23 -22.87 39.51
N GLY A 382 54.21 -21.73 38.85
CA GLY A 382 54.96 -21.56 37.61
C GLY A 382 54.44 -20.47 36.69
N PHE A 383 55.03 -20.43 35.49
CA PHE A 383 54.56 -19.60 34.38
C PHE A 383 53.85 -20.47 33.36
N TYR A 384 52.65 -20.05 33.02
CA TYR A 384 51.78 -20.78 32.13
C TYR A 384 51.29 -19.88 31.02
N ARG A 385 50.79 -20.51 29.95
CA ARG A 385 50.11 -19.86 28.84
C ARG A 385 48.66 -20.28 28.88
N LEU A 386 47.74 -19.31 29.09
CA LEU A 386 46.29 -19.51 29.04
C LEU A 386 45.82 -19.19 27.62
N VAL A 387 45.24 -20.14 26.96
CA VAL A 387 44.62 -19.97 25.64
C VAL A 387 43.10 -20.10 25.78
N VAL A 388 42.37 -19.09 25.32
CA VAL A 388 40.93 -19.06 25.23
C VAL A 388 40.57 -18.97 23.76
N SER A 389 39.83 -19.96 23.26
CA SER A 389 39.43 -20.02 21.85
C SER A 389 37.99 -20.57 21.68
N CYS A 390 37.44 -20.32 20.51
CA CYS A 390 36.20 -20.92 20.06
C CYS A 390 36.40 -21.38 18.61
N ARG A 391 36.26 -22.68 18.33
CA ARG A 391 36.50 -23.28 16.98
C ARG A 391 37.81 -22.78 16.36
N ASP A 392 38.91 -22.87 17.12
CA ASP A 392 40.26 -22.44 16.76
C ASP A 392 40.48 -20.90 16.57
N VAL A 393 39.43 -20.09 16.81
CA VAL A 393 39.55 -18.63 16.82
C VAL A 393 39.92 -18.17 18.24
N LEU A 394 41.04 -17.48 18.38
CA LEU A 394 41.46 -16.91 19.65
C LEU A 394 40.55 -15.77 20.09
N MET A 395 40.24 -15.73 21.40
CA MET A 395 39.31 -14.75 21.97
C MET A 395 40.07 -13.71 22.81
N GLY A 396 39.63 -12.45 22.69
CA GLY A 396 40.26 -11.32 23.39
C GLY A 396 41.76 -11.17 23.04
N SER A 397 42.60 -11.00 24.06
CA SER A 397 44.07 -10.92 23.90
C SER A 397 44.73 -12.28 24.07
N SER A 398 44.03 -13.39 23.89
CA SER A 398 44.59 -14.75 23.97
C SER A 398 45.72 -14.93 22.95
N PRO A 399 46.83 -15.56 23.33
CA PRO A 399 47.12 -16.24 24.61
C PRO A 399 47.59 -15.29 25.72
N TYR A 400 47.14 -15.57 26.95
CA TYR A 400 47.51 -14.79 28.14
C TYR A 400 48.71 -15.40 28.85
N ALA A 401 49.65 -14.56 29.36
CA ALA A 401 50.72 -14.98 30.23
C ALA A 401 50.19 -15.08 31.67
N LEU A 402 50.07 -16.30 32.19
CA LEU A 402 49.55 -16.60 33.51
C LEU A 402 50.71 -16.92 34.49
N ARG A 403 50.75 -16.20 35.62
CA ARG A 403 51.63 -16.52 36.73
C ARG A 403 50.87 -17.19 37.85
N VAL A 404 51.21 -18.40 38.20
CA VAL A 404 50.73 -19.13 39.39
C VAL A 404 51.78 -18.98 40.50
N HIS A 405 51.34 -18.50 41.65
CA HIS A 405 52.18 -18.30 42.83
C HIS A 405 51.98 -19.46 43.82
N ALA A 406 53.04 -19.84 44.54
CA ALA A 406 52.93 -20.75 45.66
C ALA A 406 51.99 -20.14 46.73
N SER A 407 51.14 -20.97 47.34
CA SER A 407 50.28 -20.56 48.44
C SER A 407 51.14 -20.18 49.63
N SER A 408 51.27 -18.90 49.95
CA SER A 408 51.93 -18.47 51.19
C SER A 408 50.98 -18.71 52.37
N HIS A 409 51.28 -19.71 53.17
CA HIS A 409 50.71 -19.80 54.50
C HIS A 409 51.13 -18.58 55.33
N GLU A 410 50.10 -17.84 55.79
CA GLU A 410 50.10 -16.87 56.87
C GLU A 410 51.35 -16.01 57.10
N SER A 411 51.31 -14.78 56.65
CA SER A 411 51.91 -13.67 57.40
C SER A 411 50.82 -12.66 57.73
N LYS A 412 50.46 -12.54 58.99
CA LYS A 412 49.63 -11.48 59.55
C LYS A 412 50.09 -10.14 58.99
N MET A 413 49.22 -9.48 58.21
CA MET A 413 49.39 -8.06 57.94
C MET A 413 48.95 -7.24 59.18
N PRO A 414 49.65 -6.18 59.57
CA PRO A 414 49.19 -5.26 60.57
C PRO A 414 48.07 -4.42 60.01
N SER A 415 47.07 -4.21 60.88
CA SER A 415 45.98 -3.29 60.67
C SER A 415 46.50 -1.88 60.44
N GLY A 416 46.33 -1.39 59.20
CA GLY A 416 46.58 0.01 58.85
C GLY A 416 45.45 0.50 57.97
N ASP A 417 44.66 1.39 58.56
CA ASP A 417 43.60 2.15 57.89
C ASP A 417 44.13 2.84 56.65
N ALA A 418 43.68 2.42 55.47
CA ALA A 418 43.71 3.23 54.28
C ALA A 418 42.33 3.22 53.66
N ARG A 419 41.57 4.27 53.91
CA ARG A 419 40.31 4.56 53.24
C ARG A 419 40.59 4.72 51.75
N VAL A 420 40.02 3.82 50.96
CA VAL A 420 39.89 4.00 49.51
C VAL A 420 38.64 4.87 49.29
N PRO A 421 38.68 5.93 48.49
CA PRO A 421 37.49 6.72 48.20
C PRO A 421 36.51 5.89 47.39
N GLU A 422 35.28 5.81 47.85
CA GLU A 422 34.15 5.35 47.07
C GLU A 422 33.95 6.26 45.85
N GLY A 423 34.30 5.73 44.69
CA GLY A 423 33.89 6.27 43.40
C GLY A 423 32.80 5.37 42.86
N SER A 424 31.61 5.85 42.92
CA SER A 424 30.35 5.24 42.51
C SER A 424 30.40 4.64 41.10
N ILE A 425 30.19 3.33 41.03
CA ILE A 425 29.60 2.71 39.85
C ILE A 425 28.10 2.72 40.16
N ALA A 426 27.34 3.54 39.45
CA ALA A 426 25.88 3.56 39.54
C ALA A 426 25.33 2.17 39.12
N PRO A 427 24.39 1.62 39.85
CA PRO A 427 23.73 0.39 39.46
C PRO A 427 22.92 0.64 38.18
N VAL A 428 23.09 -0.21 37.18
CA VAL A 428 22.23 -0.29 36.00
C VAL A 428 20.78 -0.48 36.50
N PRO A 429 19.81 0.31 36.04
CA PRO A 429 18.44 0.18 36.46
C PRO A 429 17.90 -1.22 36.18
N ASN A 430 17.31 -1.85 37.21
CA ASN A 430 16.76 -3.21 37.13
C ASN A 430 15.50 -3.33 36.26
N ASP A 431 15.05 -2.22 35.67
CA ASP A 431 13.81 -2.15 34.90
C ASP A 431 13.97 -2.66 33.46
N LEU A 432 15.13 -2.42 32.84
CA LEU A 432 15.41 -2.94 31.47
C LEU A 432 15.48 -4.48 31.42
N ALA A 433 15.94 -5.14 32.48
CA ALA A 433 15.97 -6.60 32.54
C ALA A 433 14.56 -7.23 32.66
N ARG A 434 13.58 -6.51 33.19
CA ARG A 434 12.18 -6.95 33.28
C ARG A 434 11.47 -6.88 31.94
N ASP A 435 11.73 -5.85 31.16
CA ASP A 435 11.08 -5.67 29.85
C ASP A 435 11.54 -6.73 28.85
N TRP A 436 12.79 -7.16 28.90
CA TRP A 436 13.29 -8.28 28.09
C TRP A 436 12.67 -9.64 28.46
N GLU A 437 12.38 -9.89 29.74
CA GLU A 437 11.67 -11.12 30.16
C GLU A 437 10.20 -11.15 29.71
N ILE A 438 9.56 -9.98 29.61
CA ILE A 438 8.17 -9.86 29.14
C ILE A 438 8.10 -10.10 27.64
N ILE A 439 9.05 -9.58 26.85
CA ILE A 439 9.11 -9.76 25.40
C ILE A 439 9.48 -11.21 25.02
N ALA A 440 10.37 -11.85 25.79
CA ALA A 440 10.76 -13.25 25.55
C ALA A 440 9.68 -14.28 25.91
N LYS A 441 8.65 -13.89 26.69
CA LYS A 441 7.53 -14.77 27.11
C LYS A 441 6.26 -14.59 26.25
N ALA A 442 6.27 -13.69 25.28
CA ALA A 442 5.18 -13.57 24.32
C ALA A 442 5.29 -14.69 23.28
N ASP A 443 4.81 -15.88 23.66
CA ASP A 443 4.53 -16.98 22.72
C ASP A 443 3.41 -16.52 21.79
N PHE A 444 3.74 -16.22 20.55
CA PHE A 444 2.79 -16.02 19.48
C PHE A 444 2.17 -17.35 19.06
N THR A 445 1.19 -17.82 19.81
CA THR A 445 0.24 -18.78 19.28
C THR A 445 -0.73 -18.03 18.38
N ARG A 446 -0.69 -18.44 17.14
CA ARG A 446 -1.56 -18.07 16.05
C ARG A 446 -2.98 -18.51 16.39
N ASP A 447 -3.86 -17.57 16.74
CA ASP A 447 -5.30 -17.72 16.50
C ASP A 447 -5.91 -16.32 16.46
N GLY A 448 -6.71 -16.08 15.41
CA GLY A 448 -7.39 -14.84 15.16
C GLY A 448 -8.48 -14.58 16.20
N ASP A 449 -8.70 -13.33 16.49
CA ASP A 449 -9.99 -12.68 16.60
C ASP A 449 -9.88 -11.37 17.39
N GLY A 450 -10.34 -10.30 16.78
CA GLY A 450 -11.05 -9.25 17.44
C GLY A 450 -10.24 -8.24 18.27
N PHE A 451 -9.71 -7.19 17.65
CA PHE A 451 -9.39 -5.94 18.34
C PHE A 451 -10.61 -5.01 18.31
N GLY A 452 -11.24 -4.87 19.48
CA GLY A 452 -12.17 -3.80 19.75
C GLY A 452 -11.40 -2.48 19.97
N TRP A 453 -11.89 -1.43 19.37
CA TRP A 453 -11.43 -0.06 19.58
C TRP A 453 -12.39 0.63 20.53
N ASP A 454 -11.90 0.98 21.72
CA ASP A 454 -12.52 1.98 22.55
C ASP A 454 -11.69 3.26 22.48
N THR A 455 -12.21 4.28 21.82
CA THR A 455 -11.84 5.67 22.09
C THR A 455 -13.11 6.51 22.04
N GLU A 456 -13.50 6.99 23.20
CA GLU A 456 -14.56 7.98 23.37
C GLU A 456 -14.08 9.34 22.82
N SER A 457 -14.82 9.88 21.85
CA SER A 457 -15.02 11.31 21.67
C SER A 457 -16.44 11.50 21.13
N GLU A 458 -17.25 12.14 21.97
CA GLU A 458 -18.64 12.49 21.71
C GLU A 458 -18.71 13.59 20.65
N ASP A 459 -18.97 13.19 19.38
CA ASP A 459 -19.68 14.00 18.40
C ASP A 459 -20.87 13.18 17.95
N GLU A 460 -22.06 13.76 17.91
CA GLU A 460 -23.32 13.10 17.56
C GLU A 460 -23.23 12.46 16.15
N GLU A 461 -22.88 11.19 16.14
CA GLU A 461 -22.83 10.35 14.96
C GLU A 461 -24.26 10.12 14.44
N THR A 462 -24.51 10.42 13.18
CA THR A 462 -25.82 10.14 12.59
C THR A 462 -26.03 8.63 12.42
N ALA A 463 -27.28 8.18 12.38
CA ALA A 463 -27.62 6.75 12.19
C ALA A 463 -27.00 6.16 10.90
N GLU A 464 -26.70 7.02 9.90
CA GLU A 464 -26.05 6.65 8.63
C GLU A 464 -24.53 6.45 8.81
N ASP A 465 -23.86 7.29 9.61
CA ASP A 465 -22.44 7.15 9.93
C ASP A 465 -22.18 5.86 10.72
N LYS A 466 -23.11 5.49 11.60
CA LYS A 466 -23.05 4.24 12.36
C LYS A 466 -23.22 3.01 11.47
N ALA A 467 -24.10 3.05 10.48
CA ALA A 467 -24.29 1.95 9.53
C ALA A 467 -23.06 1.72 8.62
N ILE A 468 -22.35 2.80 8.25
CA ILE A 468 -21.12 2.73 7.46
C ILE A 468 -19.96 2.17 8.31
N ARG A 469 -19.93 2.47 9.61
CA ARG A 469 -18.90 1.99 10.54
C ARG A 469 -19.07 0.52 10.89
N GLU A 470 -20.32 0.05 11.06
CA GLU A 470 -20.61 -1.34 11.45
C GLU A 470 -20.46 -2.35 10.29
N ASN A 471 -20.40 -1.88 9.02
CA ASN A 471 -20.25 -2.77 7.87
C ASN A 471 -19.58 -2.08 6.67
N PRO A 472 -18.26 -1.80 6.76
CA PRO A 472 -17.54 -1.07 5.70
C PRO A 472 -17.50 -1.80 4.35
N ASP A 473 -17.72 -3.12 4.34
CA ASP A 473 -17.67 -3.95 3.13
C ASP A 473 -19.05 -4.14 2.46
N VAL A 474 -20.13 -3.69 3.07
CA VAL A 474 -21.51 -3.90 2.62
C VAL A 474 -22.30 -2.60 2.40
N ALA A 475 -21.66 -1.43 2.42
CA ALA A 475 -22.31 -0.23 1.91
C ALA A 475 -22.45 -0.35 0.38
N VAL A 476 -23.25 -1.31 -0.06
CA VAL A 476 -23.80 -1.33 -1.41
C VAL A 476 -24.64 -0.06 -1.51
N ILE A 477 -24.12 0.94 -2.20
CA ILE A 477 -24.86 2.12 -2.56
C ILE A 477 -26.01 1.64 -3.43
N THR A 478 -27.17 1.45 -2.83
CA THR A 478 -28.35 0.86 -3.48
C THR A 478 -29.12 1.88 -4.30
N ASN A 479 -28.82 3.16 -4.16
CA ASN A 479 -29.45 4.20 -4.96
C ASN A 479 -28.46 5.30 -5.38
N TYR A 480 -28.77 5.93 -6.53
CA TYR A 480 -27.94 6.98 -7.14
C TYR A 480 -27.93 8.30 -6.35
N GLU A 481 -28.91 8.58 -5.50
CA GLU A 481 -28.97 9.83 -4.74
C GLU A 481 -27.89 9.90 -3.67
N ASP A 482 -27.54 8.78 -3.08
CA ASP A 482 -26.49 8.71 -2.06
C ASP A 482 -25.09 8.92 -2.66
N LEU A 483 -24.85 8.35 -3.85
CA LEU A 483 -23.62 8.65 -4.63
C LEU A 483 -23.49 10.15 -4.92
N TYR A 484 -24.59 10.82 -5.26
CA TYR A 484 -24.57 12.23 -5.61
C TYR A 484 -24.36 13.15 -4.39
N LYS A 485 -24.89 12.76 -3.22
CA LYS A 485 -24.68 13.49 -1.95
C LYS A 485 -23.21 13.41 -1.52
N VAL A 486 -22.61 12.20 -1.57
CA VAL A 486 -21.21 11.97 -1.22
C VAL A 486 -20.30 12.74 -2.17
N GLY A 487 -20.52 12.69 -3.49
CA GLY A 487 -19.72 13.43 -4.47
C GLY A 487 -19.75 14.95 -4.28
N ARG A 488 -20.92 15.53 -3.91
CA ARG A 488 -21.02 16.96 -3.60
C ARG A 488 -20.30 17.36 -2.33
N LEU A 489 -20.32 16.50 -1.31
CA LEU A 489 -19.63 16.73 -0.06
C LEU A 489 -18.12 16.72 -0.28
N GLN A 490 -17.61 15.77 -1.05
CA GLN A 490 -16.20 15.63 -1.39
C GLN A 490 -15.69 16.79 -2.24
N LYS A 491 -16.49 17.25 -3.22
CA LYS A 491 -16.13 18.43 -4.01
C LYS A 491 -15.94 19.68 -3.12
N ARG A 492 -16.84 19.89 -2.16
CA ARG A 492 -16.72 21.00 -1.18
C ARG A 492 -15.49 20.84 -0.28
N MET A 493 -15.16 19.60 0.14
CA MET A 493 -13.97 19.35 0.94
C MET A 493 -12.69 19.60 0.13
N LYS A 494 -12.66 19.20 -1.14
CA LYS A 494 -11.53 19.44 -2.06
C LYS A 494 -11.32 20.93 -2.31
N GLU A 495 -12.40 21.68 -2.55
CA GLU A 495 -12.36 23.15 -2.70
C GLU A 495 -11.81 23.82 -1.42
N LYS A 496 -12.28 23.39 -0.24
CA LYS A 496 -11.83 23.92 1.05
C LYS A 496 -10.35 23.61 1.34
N ARG A 497 -9.87 22.40 1.02
CA ARG A 497 -8.45 22.02 1.15
C ARG A 497 -7.57 22.77 0.15
N ALA A 498 -8.03 22.96 -1.10
CA ALA A 498 -7.30 23.75 -2.09
C ALA A 498 -7.15 25.22 -1.63
N GLU A 499 -8.17 25.79 -0.99
CA GLU A 499 -8.10 27.12 -0.37
C GLU A 499 -7.12 27.16 0.82
N GLU A 500 -7.12 26.13 1.68
CA GLU A 500 -6.16 26.03 2.80
C GLU A 500 -4.71 25.86 2.29
N GLN A 501 -4.48 25.02 1.28
CA GLN A 501 -3.16 24.86 0.67
C GLN A 501 -2.69 26.15 -0.01
N ALA A 502 -3.57 26.83 -0.72
CA ALA A 502 -3.25 28.14 -1.32
C ALA A 502 -2.88 29.16 -0.25
N LYS A 503 -3.56 29.17 0.89
CA LYS A 503 -3.26 30.04 2.03
C LYS A 503 -1.91 29.71 2.67
N LYS A 504 -1.61 28.41 2.90
CA LYS A 504 -0.30 27.96 3.41
C LYS A 504 0.84 28.35 2.45
N LEU A 505 0.61 28.18 1.14
CA LEU A 505 1.58 28.55 0.11
C LEU A 505 1.81 30.08 0.05
N ALA A 506 0.76 30.88 0.22
CA ALA A 506 0.85 32.34 0.29
C ALA A 506 1.64 32.78 1.54
N ASP A 507 1.37 32.18 2.71
CA ASP A 507 2.10 32.44 3.96
C ASP A 507 3.58 32.07 3.84
N MET A 508 3.88 30.94 3.18
CA MET A 508 5.26 30.49 2.96
C MET A 508 6.01 31.44 1.98
N LYS A 509 5.33 31.89 0.92
CA LYS A 509 5.89 32.91 0.01
C LYS A 509 6.17 34.22 0.72
N ALA A 510 5.26 34.69 1.57
CA ALA A 510 5.45 35.88 2.37
C ALA A 510 6.64 35.76 3.34
N LYS A 511 6.81 34.61 3.99
CA LYS A 511 7.99 34.32 4.85
C LYS A 511 9.30 34.31 4.04
N LEU A 512 9.31 33.72 2.84
CA LEU A 512 10.49 33.75 1.96
C LEU A 512 10.83 35.16 1.49
N GLU A 513 9.83 35.98 1.24
CA GLU A 513 10.03 37.36 0.83
C GLU A 513 10.64 38.22 1.97
N VAL A 514 10.16 38.03 3.21
CA VAL A 514 10.75 38.63 4.41
C VAL A 514 12.20 38.19 4.62
N LEU A 515 12.51 36.90 4.44
CA LEU A 515 13.87 36.35 4.55
C LEU A 515 14.79 36.89 3.42
N SER A 516 14.26 37.13 2.23
CA SER A 516 15.02 37.69 1.11
C SER A 516 15.37 39.14 1.36
N VAL A 517 14.45 39.93 1.93
CA VAL A 517 14.67 41.33 2.33
C VAL A 517 15.71 41.41 3.45
N ALA A 518 15.60 40.54 4.48
CA ALA A 518 16.56 40.50 5.58
C ALA A 518 17.98 40.11 5.10
N ARG A 519 18.10 39.23 4.10
CA ARG A 519 19.38 38.89 3.46
C ARG A 519 19.96 40.05 2.65
N SER A 520 19.14 40.82 1.97
CA SER A 520 19.58 42.02 1.21
C SER A 520 20.05 43.13 2.14
N GLU A 521 19.41 43.30 3.31
CA GLU A 521 19.81 44.27 4.33
C GLU A 521 21.12 43.88 5.02
N SER A 522 21.34 42.56 5.33
CA SER A 522 22.61 42.09 5.88
C SER A 522 23.77 42.24 4.88
N ALA A 523 23.54 41.98 3.59
CA ALA A 523 24.57 42.18 2.56
C ALA A 523 24.93 43.64 2.34
N THR A 524 23.98 44.58 2.57
CA THR A 524 24.25 46.03 2.52
C THR A 524 25.06 46.50 3.75
N VAL A 525 24.86 45.92 4.92
CA VAL A 525 25.63 46.23 6.13
C VAL A 525 27.06 45.70 6.02
N GLU A 526 27.27 44.51 5.46
CA GLU A 526 28.62 43.99 5.20
C GLU A 526 29.40 44.82 4.16
N ASN A 527 28.74 45.25 3.09
CA ASN A 527 29.35 46.11 2.08
C ASN A 527 29.69 47.52 2.59
N THR A 528 28.89 48.06 3.53
CA THR A 528 29.20 49.37 4.17
C THR A 528 30.35 49.23 5.18
N SER A 529 30.45 48.11 5.92
CA SER A 529 31.56 47.86 6.83
C SER A 529 32.86 47.60 6.08
N ALA A 530 32.83 46.88 4.95
CA ALA A 530 33.97 46.67 4.08
C ALA A 530 34.49 47.96 3.42
N ARG A 531 33.59 48.87 3.01
CA ARG A 531 33.98 50.22 2.51
C ARG A 531 34.58 51.09 3.60
N ALA A 532 34.09 51.06 4.83
CA ALA A 532 34.66 51.79 5.96
C ALA A 532 36.04 51.27 6.34
N ALA A 533 36.29 49.95 6.22
CA ALA A 533 37.61 49.35 6.49
C ALA A 533 38.64 49.61 5.39
N SER A 534 38.23 49.88 4.14
CA SER A 534 39.13 50.23 3.04
C SER A 534 39.55 51.73 3.08
N SER A 535 38.68 52.63 3.60
CA SER A 535 39.00 54.07 3.70
C SER A 535 39.94 54.40 4.87
N LEU A 536 40.22 53.44 5.78
CA LEU A 536 41.17 53.62 6.90
C LEU A 536 42.60 53.12 6.57
N LYS A 537 42.83 52.60 5.36
CA LYS A 537 44.16 52.15 4.91
C LYS A 537 44.92 53.14 4.01
N ASP A 538 44.27 54.25 3.65
CA ASP A 538 44.89 55.31 2.81
C ASP A 538 45.24 56.57 3.59
N VAL A 539 45.47 56.46 4.91
CA VAL A 539 46.05 57.54 5.75
C VAL A 539 47.16 56.94 6.58
N ASP A 540 48.32 56.77 5.94
CA ASP A 540 49.69 56.94 6.51
C ASP A 540 50.71 56.97 5.36
#